data_1c631b8fa35aaa63a5346e59255479f6
#
_entry.id   1c631b8fa35aaa63a5346e59255479f6
#
_cell.length_a   1.000
_cell.length_b   1.000
_cell.length_c   1.000
_cell.angle_alpha   90.00
_cell.angle_beta   90.00
_cell.angle_gamma   90.00
#
_symmetry.space_group_name_H-M   'P 1'
#
loop_
_entity.id
_entity.type
_entity.pdbx_description
1 polymer ?
#
loop_
_entity_poly.entity_id
_entity_poly.type
_entity_poly.pdbx_seq_one_letter_code
_entity_poly.pdbx_strand_id
1 'polypeptide(L)'
;MEHKTYKTQAVCSKQIDFDYDEQKRMYNLKFIGGCNGNLKTIGKLCEGKPMEEIMNILSGNTCGARPTSCADQLSRAIKEVIENA
;
A
#
# COMPACT_ATOMS: atom_id res chain seq x y z
N MET A 1 -7.09 -5.24 15.74
CA MET A 1 -6.60 -5.03 14.37
C MET A 1 -5.10 -5.18 14.31
N GLU A 2 -4.60 -5.80 13.27
CA GLU A 2 -3.16 -5.91 13.04
C GLU A 2 -2.64 -4.69 12.33
N HIS A 3 -1.34 -4.41 12.48
CA HIS A 3 -0.67 -3.27 11.85
C HIS A 3 0.50 -3.76 11.00
N LYS A 4 0.64 -3.21 9.79
CA LYS A 4 1.77 -3.51 8.91
C LYS A 4 2.56 -2.24 8.63
N THR A 5 3.88 -2.32 8.80
CA THR A 5 4.82 -1.28 8.39
C THR A 5 5.71 -1.85 7.29
N TYR A 6 5.82 -1.15 6.17
CA TYR A 6 6.61 -1.61 5.02
C TYR A 6 7.58 -0.51 4.58
N LYS A 7 8.85 -0.83 4.51
CA LYS A 7 9.88 0.08 4.01
C LYS A 7 9.89 0.04 2.49
N THR A 8 9.64 1.19 1.85
CA THR A 8 9.59 1.30 0.40
C THR A 8 10.99 1.37 -0.21
N GLN A 9 11.08 1.06 -1.51
CA GLN A 9 12.33 1.12 -2.27
C GLN A 9 12.07 1.75 -3.63
N ALA A 10 13.01 2.57 -4.10
CA ALA A 10 13.00 3.16 -5.45
C ALA A 10 11.80 4.04 -5.75
N VAL A 11 11.15 4.61 -4.71
CA VAL A 11 10.00 5.51 -4.85
C VAL A 11 10.17 6.72 -3.93
N CYS A 12 9.32 7.74 -4.10
CA CYS A 12 9.42 8.98 -3.33
C CYS A 12 8.98 8.85 -1.87
N SER A 13 8.06 7.95 -1.55
CA SER A 13 7.70 7.68 -0.16
C SER A 13 8.77 6.80 0.49
N LYS A 14 8.89 6.89 1.83
CA LYS A 14 9.91 6.15 2.59
C LYS A 14 9.35 4.93 3.27
N GLN A 15 8.06 4.93 3.59
CA GLN A 15 7.42 3.90 4.39
C GLN A 15 5.93 3.90 4.14
N ILE A 16 5.32 2.74 4.25
CA ILE A 16 3.87 2.57 4.15
C ILE A 16 3.39 1.90 5.44
N ASP A 17 2.35 2.47 6.05
CA ASP A 17 1.72 1.91 7.25
C ASP A 17 0.23 1.71 6.99
N PHE A 18 -0.31 0.62 7.46
CA PHE A 18 -1.76 0.40 7.44
C PHE A 18 -2.18 -0.62 8.49
N ASP A 19 -3.46 -0.57 8.85
CA ASP A 19 -4.09 -1.56 9.73
C ASP A 19 -4.95 -2.50 8.90
N TYR A 20 -5.18 -3.70 9.38
CA TYR A 20 -6.09 -4.64 8.74
C TYR A 20 -6.79 -5.50 9.79
N ASP A 21 -8.00 -5.94 9.43
CA ASP A 21 -8.83 -6.76 10.33
C ASP A 21 -8.73 -8.25 9.99
N GLU A 22 -9.51 -9.07 10.67
CA GLU A 22 -9.53 -10.52 10.47
C GLU A 22 -10.00 -10.90 9.07
N GLN A 23 -10.79 -10.03 8.44
CA GLN A 23 -11.31 -10.25 7.10
C GLN A 23 -10.36 -9.75 6.02
N LYS A 24 -9.18 -9.26 6.43
CA LYS A 24 -8.15 -8.72 5.53
C LYS A 24 -8.62 -7.49 4.76
N ARG A 25 -9.38 -6.62 5.41
CA ARG A 25 -9.74 -5.30 4.91
C ARG A 25 -8.76 -4.28 5.46
N MET A 26 -8.41 -3.29 4.64
CA MET A 26 -7.43 -2.28 4.99
C MET A 26 -8.05 -1.04 5.62
N TYR A 27 -7.36 -0.48 6.63
CA TYR A 27 -7.77 0.76 7.30
C TYR A 27 -6.56 1.62 7.60
N ASN A 28 -6.75 2.92 7.67
CA ASN A 28 -5.75 3.88 8.13
C ASN A 28 -4.44 3.85 7.33
N LEU A 29 -4.54 3.69 6.01
CA LEU A 29 -3.37 3.68 5.15
C LEU A 29 -2.66 5.03 5.18
N LYS A 30 -1.34 5.01 5.41
CA LYS A 30 -0.48 6.19 5.41
C LYS A 30 0.79 5.92 4.64
N PHE A 31 1.20 6.91 3.85
CA PHE A 31 2.52 6.92 3.21
C PHE A 31 3.37 7.98 3.90
N ILE A 32 4.55 7.61 4.34
CA ILE A 32 5.50 8.54 4.97
C ILE A 32 6.40 9.10 3.88
N GLY A 33 6.34 10.42 3.68
CA GLY A 33 7.06 11.09 2.58
C GLY A 33 6.34 10.96 1.25
N GLY A 34 6.91 11.53 0.18
CA GLY A 34 6.36 11.44 -1.17
C GLY A 34 5.30 12.49 -1.48
N CYS A 35 4.47 12.22 -2.47
CA CYS A 35 3.45 13.15 -2.98
C CYS A 35 2.20 13.13 -2.10
N ASN A 36 2.12 14.03 -1.14
CA ASN A 36 1.05 14.05 -0.15
C ASN A 36 -0.37 14.00 -0.73
N GLY A 37 -0.65 14.79 -1.76
CA GLY A 37 -2.00 14.84 -2.33
C GLY A 37 -2.44 13.51 -2.93
N ASN A 38 -1.61 12.93 -3.78
CA ASN A 38 -1.92 11.67 -4.46
C ASN A 38 -1.96 10.49 -3.48
N LEU A 39 -1.04 10.47 -2.53
CA LEU A 39 -0.97 9.37 -1.55
C LEU A 39 -2.14 9.41 -0.56
N LYS A 40 -2.60 10.60 -0.19
CA LYS A 40 -3.81 10.76 0.60
C LYS A 40 -5.04 10.23 -0.13
N THR A 41 -5.14 10.50 -1.42
CA THR A 41 -6.24 10.02 -2.25
C THR A 41 -6.26 8.50 -2.30
N ILE A 42 -5.09 7.87 -2.47
CA ILE A 42 -4.98 6.41 -2.44
C ILE A 42 -5.47 5.87 -1.09
N GLY A 43 -5.10 6.53 0.00
CA GLY A 43 -5.56 6.13 1.34
C GLY A 43 -7.07 6.14 1.46
N LYS A 44 -7.71 7.18 0.94
CA LYS A 44 -9.18 7.28 0.97
C LYS A 44 -9.85 6.20 0.13
N LEU A 45 -9.29 5.89 -1.03
CA LEU A 45 -9.85 4.87 -1.93
C LEU A 45 -9.70 3.46 -1.35
N CYS A 46 -8.67 3.24 -0.55
CA CYS A 46 -8.39 1.91 0.01
C CYS A 46 -9.12 1.64 1.33
N GLU A 47 -9.62 2.67 1.99
CA GLU A 47 -10.24 2.54 3.31
C GLU A 47 -11.39 1.52 3.29
N GLY A 48 -11.29 0.48 4.13
CA GLY A 48 -12.32 -0.56 4.23
C GLY A 48 -12.37 -1.54 3.07
N LYS A 49 -11.45 -1.47 2.13
CA LYS A 49 -11.43 -2.37 0.96
C LYS A 49 -10.68 -3.66 1.26
N PRO A 50 -11.06 -4.77 0.61
CA PRO A 50 -10.28 -6.01 0.73
C PRO A 50 -8.86 -5.81 0.21
N MET A 51 -7.86 -6.21 0.99
CA MET A 51 -6.46 -6.04 0.61
C MET A 51 -6.11 -6.80 -0.67
N GLU A 52 -6.67 -7.97 -0.88
CA GLU A 52 -6.42 -8.74 -2.09
C GLU A 52 -6.87 -7.98 -3.35
N GLU A 53 -8.01 -7.31 -3.29
CA GLU A 53 -8.51 -6.50 -4.39
C GLU A 53 -7.56 -5.34 -4.68
N ILE A 54 -7.11 -4.64 -3.63
CA ILE A 54 -6.16 -3.53 -3.75
C ILE A 54 -4.86 -4.02 -4.39
N MET A 55 -4.33 -5.13 -3.93
CA MET A 55 -3.10 -5.73 -4.45
C MET A 55 -3.22 -6.03 -5.94
N ASN A 56 -4.33 -6.63 -6.36
CA ASN A 56 -4.53 -7.01 -7.74
C ASN A 56 -4.63 -5.79 -8.67
N ILE A 57 -5.26 -4.72 -8.20
CA ILE A 57 -5.40 -3.49 -8.97
C ILE A 57 -4.06 -2.75 -9.11
N LEU A 58 -3.29 -2.69 -8.04
CA LEU A 58 -2.09 -1.85 -7.98
C LEU A 58 -0.80 -2.57 -8.37
N SER A 59 -0.81 -3.88 -8.42
CA SER A 59 0.40 -4.67 -8.73
C SER A 59 0.92 -4.35 -10.13
N GLY A 60 2.22 -4.05 -10.23
CA GLY A 60 2.84 -3.72 -11.50
C GLY A 60 2.63 -2.30 -11.97
N ASN A 61 1.95 -1.46 -11.19
CA ASN A 61 1.77 -0.06 -11.54
C ASN A 61 3.07 0.70 -11.34
N THR A 62 3.67 1.17 -12.44
CA THR A 62 4.97 1.84 -12.39
C THR A 62 4.82 3.35 -12.49
N CYS A 63 5.87 4.08 -12.10
CA CYS A 63 5.88 5.54 -12.14
C CYS A 63 6.97 6.02 -13.13
N GLY A 64 6.57 6.48 -14.30
CA GLY A 64 7.48 6.94 -15.34
C GLY A 64 8.46 5.84 -15.75
N ALA A 65 9.76 6.14 -15.72
CA ALA A 65 10.82 5.19 -16.08
C ALA A 65 11.22 4.27 -14.92
N ARG A 66 10.64 4.44 -13.75
CA ARG A 66 10.96 3.62 -12.57
C ARG A 66 10.31 2.24 -12.68
N PRO A 67 10.95 1.18 -12.16
CA PRO A 67 10.38 -0.18 -12.22
C PRO A 67 9.23 -0.39 -11.24
N THR A 68 8.92 0.59 -10.39
CA THR A 68 7.89 0.49 -9.36
C THR A 68 7.28 1.86 -9.08
N SER A 69 6.27 1.91 -8.24
CA SER A 69 5.64 3.16 -7.77
C SER A 69 5.21 2.97 -6.32
N CYS A 70 4.76 4.05 -5.67
CA CYS A 70 4.21 3.95 -4.31
C CYS A 70 3.03 2.98 -4.28
N ALA A 71 2.19 2.99 -5.31
CA ALA A 71 1.05 2.07 -5.43
C ALA A 71 1.53 0.62 -5.58
N ASP A 72 2.53 0.37 -6.41
CA ASP A 72 3.10 -0.95 -6.58
C ASP A 72 3.76 -1.43 -5.28
N GLN A 73 4.45 -0.54 -4.56
CA GLN A 73 5.05 -0.86 -3.27
C GLN A 73 3.98 -1.26 -2.24
N LEU A 74 2.81 -0.60 -2.27
CA LEU A 74 1.68 -0.97 -1.43
C LEU A 74 1.22 -2.40 -1.75
N SER A 75 1.14 -2.76 -3.03
CA SER A 75 0.76 -4.12 -3.42
C SER A 75 1.75 -5.15 -2.88
N ARG A 76 3.04 -4.83 -2.86
CA ARG A 76 4.07 -5.70 -2.30
C ARG A 76 3.93 -5.85 -0.78
N ALA A 77 3.58 -4.76 -0.08
CA ALA A 77 3.33 -4.80 1.35
C ALA A 77 2.15 -5.71 1.68
N ILE A 78 1.07 -5.61 0.91
CA ILE A 78 -0.11 -6.45 1.07
C ILE A 78 0.24 -7.92 0.81
N LYS A 79 1.04 -8.19 -0.21
CA LYS A 79 1.48 -9.54 -0.54
C LYS A 79 2.22 -10.18 0.64
N GLU A 80 3.09 -9.42 1.31
CA GLU A 80 3.79 -9.91 2.50
C GLU A 80 2.81 -10.32 3.60
N VAL A 81 1.78 -9.52 3.84
CA VAL A 81 0.76 -9.82 4.85
C VAL A 81 0.03 -11.12 4.50
N ILE A 82 -0.42 -11.25 3.25
CA ILE A 82 -1.18 -12.40 2.79
C ILE A 82 -0.34 -13.68 2.85
N GLU A 83 0.92 -13.61 2.42
CA GLU A 83 1.81 -14.78 2.39
C GLU A 83 2.23 -15.24 3.78
N ASN A 84 2.25 -14.33 4.76
CA ASN A 84 2.67 -14.64 6.14
C ASN A 84 1.50 -14.85 7.09
N ALA A 85 0.29 -14.83 6.58
CA ALA A 85 -0.92 -15.02 7.38
C ALA A 85 -1.17 -16.49 7.73
#